data_4d4606e132ee530695a70366da12ed14
#
_entry.id   4d4606e132ee530695a70366da12ed14
#
_cell.length_a   1.000
_cell.length_b   1.000
_cell.length_c   1.000
_cell.angle_alpha   90.00
_cell.angle_beta   90.00
_cell.angle_gamma   90.00
#
_symmetry.space_group_name_H-M   'P 1'
#
loop_
_entity.id
_entity.type
_entity.pdbx_description
1 polymer ?
#
loop_
_entity_poly.entity_id
_entity_poly.type
_entity_poly.pdbx_seq_one_letter_code
_entity_poly.pdbx_strand_id
1 'polypeptide(L)'
;MAPSDHALLSASGAHRWLNCTPSARLESDEPESTSAAAEQGTAAHALAEHKLRRALKQRSKRPVSTWIDDEMETLTDDYVAYVQEHISLARETCGDPQVLIEQRLDFSHVVPGGFGTGDCVIIAEPTLQIIDLKYGQGVLVEAERNPQLMLYALGALHTFGDLYDIERVAVTIYQPRRGNVDTWEISVTELEHWAEAEVKPKAELAAAGEGEFCPGSWCQ
;
A
#
# COMPACT_ATOMS: atom_id res chain seq x y z
N MET A 1 15.19 19.67 -9.58
CA MET A 1 14.09 19.60 -8.60
C MET A 1 14.36 18.38 -7.74
N ALA A 2 14.29 18.49 -6.42
CA ALA A 2 14.31 17.32 -5.54
C ALA A 2 13.10 16.43 -5.90
N PRO A 3 13.24 15.10 -5.86
CA PRO A 3 12.09 14.23 -6.04
C PRO A 3 11.05 14.59 -4.97
N SER A 4 9.80 14.78 -5.36
CA SER A 4 8.71 14.93 -4.39
C SER A 4 8.59 13.64 -3.59
N ASP A 5 8.42 13.74 -2.28
CA ASP A 5 8.25 12.56 -1.41
C ASP A 5 6.91 11.84 -1.70
N HIS A 6 5.97 12.51 -2.37
CA HIS A 6 4.67 11.96 -2.76
C HIS A 6 4.39 12.18 -4.25
N ALA A 7 3.79 11.17 -4.89
CA ALA A 7 3.27 11.30 -6.25
C ALA A 7 1.98 12.14 -6.25
N LEU A 8 1.76 12.95 -7.29
CA LEU A 8 0.48 13.64 -7.50
C LEU A 8 -0.69 12.66 -7.48
N LEU A 9 -0.53 11.53 -8.18
CA LEU A 9 -1.49 10.43 -8.20
C LEU A 9 -0.95 9.30 -7.31
N SER A 10 -0.93 9.55 -5.99
CA SER A 10 -0.48 8.56 -5.02
C SER A 10 -1.44 7.37 -4.94
N ALA A 11 -0.93 6.20 -4.57
CA ALA A 11 -1.75 5.02 -4.35
C ALA A 11 -2.75 5.23 -3.19
N SER A 12 -2.34 5.90 -2.11
CA SER A 12 -3.22 6.21 -0.97
C SER A 12 -4.37 7.15 -1.33
N GLY A 13 -4.18 8.02 -2.32
CA GLY A 13 -5.22 8.90 -2.86
C GLY A 13 -6.09 8.26 -3.96
N ALA A 14 -5.80 7.02 -4.37
CA ALA A 14 -6.40 6.39 -5.54
C ALA A 14 -7.92 6.29 -5.46
N HIS A 15 -8.46 5.99 -4.29
CA HIS A 15 -9.91 5.96 -4.10
C HIS A 15 -10.58 7.29 -4.47
N ARG A 16 -9.90 8.41 -4.26
CA ARG A 16 -10.41 9.75 -4.59
C ARG A 16 -10.22 10.08 -6.06
N TRP A 17 -8.98 10.06 -6.57
CA TRP A 17 -8.74 10.51 -7.95
C TRP A 17 -9.30 9.55 -9.02
N LEU A 18 -9.54 8.28 -8.72
CA LEU A 18 -10.25 7.36 -9.62
C LEU A 18 -11.74 7.68 -9.74
N ASN A 19 -12.34 8.27 -8.71
CA ASN A 19 -13.77 8.62 -8.70
C ASN A 19 -14.03 10.09 -9.04
N CYS A 20 -13.04 10.96 -8.83
CA CYS A 20 -13.12 12.40 -9.10
C CYS A 20 -11.77 12.86 -9.67
N THR A 21 -11.57 12.70 -10.96
CA THR A 21 -10.27 12.92 -11.60
C THR A 21 -9.70 14.33 -11.41
N PRO A 22 -10.48 15.45 -11.39
CA PRO A 22 -9.92 16.77 -11.13
C PRO A 22 -9.40 16.98 -9.70
N SER A 23 -9.78 16.12 -8.74
CA SER A 23 -9.45 16.31 -7.31
C SER A 23 -7.95 16.32 -7.04
N ALA A 24 -7.16 15.50 -7.75
CA ALA A 24 -5.72 15.41 -7.54
C ALA A 24 -5.01 16.76 -7.79
N ARG A 25 -5.40 17.48 -8.83
CA ARG A 25 -4.84 18.82 -9.13
C ARG A 25 -5.34 19.86 -8.16
N LEU A 26 -6.62 19.81 -7.79
CA LEU A 26 -7.21 20.74 -6.82
C LEU A 26 -6.48 20.61 -5.47
N GLU A 27 -6.21 19.39 -5.02
CA GLU A 27 -5.52 19.15 -3.75
C GLU A 27 -4.03 19.53 -3.79
N SER A 28 -3.37 19.42 -4.94
CA SER A 28 -1.96 19.77 -5.06
C SER A 28 -1.68 21.27 -4.83
N ASP A 29 -2.70 22.11 -4.94
CA ASP A 29 -2.61 23.55 -4.70
C ASP A 29 -2.87 23.92 -3.23
N GLU A 30 -3.36 22.97 -2.41
CA GLU A 30 -3.63 23.19 -1.00
C GLU A 30 -2.36 22.91 -0.15
N PRO A 31 -2.15 23.67 0.93
CA PRO A 31 -1.01 23.43 1.82
C PRO A 31 -1.15 22.07 2.50
N GLU A 32 -0.06 21.31 2.54
CA GLU A 32 -0.02 20.04 3.28
C GLU A 32 -0.38 20.26 4.75
N SER A 33 -1.41 19.58 5.22
CA SER A 33 -1.80 19.57 6.63
C SER A 33 -1.64 18.16 7.20
N THR A 34 -0.89 18.04 8.28
CA THR A 34 -0.80 16.78 9.03
C THR A 34 -1.81 16.78 10.16
N SER A 35 -2.51 15.68 10.35
CA SER A 35 -3.35 15.47 11.52
C SER A 35 -2.62 14.61 12.57
N ALA A 36 -3.03 14.73 13.83
CA ALA A 36 -2.52 13.85 14.89
C ALA A 36 -2.67 12.36 14.57
N ALA A 37 -3.75 12.00 13.87
CA ALA A 37 -3.97 10.63 13.40
C ALA A 37 -2.95 10.20 12.33
N ALA A 38 -2.59 11.10 11.41
CA ALA A 38 -1.58 10.83 10.39
C ALA A 38 -0.19 10.69 11.02
N GLU A 39 0.17 11.56 11.97
CA GLU A 39 1.45 11.46 12.70
C GLU A 39 1.54 10.16 13.52
N GLN A 40 0.46 9.77 14.18
CA GLN A 40 0.38 8.50 14.90
C GLN A 40 0.52 7.31 13.95
N GLY A 41 -0.13 7.36 12.77
CA GLY A 41 0.01 6.35 11.73
C GLY A 41 1.46 6.22 11.26
N THR A 42 2.11 7.34 10.95
CA THR A 42 3.53 7.36 10.55
C THR A 42 4.44 6.74 11.62
N ALA A 43 4.20 7.03 12.89
CA ALA A 43 4.97 6.43 13.99
C ALA A 43 4.77 4.91 14.09
N ALA A 44 3.52 4.44 13.85
CA ALA A 44 3.20 3.01 13.88
C ALA A 44 3.88 2.25 12.72
N HIS A 45 3.83 2.79 11.49
CA HIS A 45 4.54 2.20 10.34
C HIS A 45 6.04 2.14 10.58
N ALA A 46 6.66 3.22 11.05
CA ALA A 46 8.10 3.24 11.35
C ALA A 46 8.48 2.21 12.43
N LEU A 47 7.64 2.01 13.45
CA LEU A 47 7.86 1.02 14.51
C LEU A 47 7.68 -0.40 13.96
N ALA A 48 6.63 -0.65 13.19
CA ALA A 48 6.35 -1.94 12.55
C ALA A 48 7.48 -2.34 11.59
N GLU A 49 7.93 -1.41 10.72
CA GLU A 49 9.10 -1.59 9.87
C GLU A 49 10.33 -2.00 10.68
N HIS A 50 10.65 -1.23 11.73
CA HIS A 50 11.80 -1.53 12.59
C HIS A 50 11.72 -2.95 13.14
N LYS A 51 10.59 -3.33 13.73
CA LYS A 51 10.39 -4.64 14.34
C LYS A 51 10.46 -5.77 13.31
N LEU A 52 9.80 -5.60 12.15
CA LEU A 52 9.81 -6.59 11.09
C LEU A 52 11.23 -6.79 10.50
N ARG A 53 11.97 -5.70 10.25
CA ARG A 53 13.37 -5.80 9.83
C ARG A 53 14.21 -6.55 10.85
N ARG A 54 14.02 -6.29 12.17
CA ARG A 54 14.73 -6.99 13.24
C ARG A 54 14.37 -8.47 13.29
N ALA A 55 13.09 -8.81 13.14
CA ALA A 55 12.62 -10.20 13.08
C ALA A 55 13.25 -10.98 11.92
N LEU A 56 13.48 -10.30 10.78
CA LEU A 56 14.14 -10.86 9.58
C LEU A 56 15.67 -10.71 9.61
N LYS A 57 16.26 -10.38 10.78
CA LYS A 57 17.71 -10.20 10.99
C LYS A 57 18.35 -9.10 10.14
N GLN A 58 17.56 -8.16 9.68
CA GLN A 58 18.04 -6.97 8.98
C GLN A 58 18.42 -5.87 9.98
N ARG A 59 19.32 -4.98 9.54
CA ARG A 59 19.68 -3.80 10.34
C ARG A 59 18.60 -2.75 10.28
N SER A 60 18.18 -2.24 11.42
CA SER A 60 17.25 -1.13 11.51
C SER A 60 17.51 -0.34 12.78
N LYS A 61 17.33 0.97 12.73
CA LYS A 61 17.37 1.87 13.89
C LYS A 61 15.96 2.04 14.42
N ARG A 62 15.78 1.82 15.74
CA ARG A 62 14.48 2.02 16.37
C ARG A 62 14.05 3.49 16.22
N PRO A 63 12.82 3.74 15.77
CA PRO A 63 12.26 5.09 15.68
C PRO A 63 12.04 5.67 17.09
N VAL A 64 12.10 6.99 17.19
CA VAL A 64 11.78 7.74 18.39
C VAL A 64 10.62 8.65 18.07
N SER A 65 9.50 8.47 18.76
CA SER A 65 8.31 9.30 18.61
C SER A 65 7.55 9.37 19.94
N THR A 66 6.91 10.49 20.21
CA THR A 66 6.03 10.66 21.38
C THR A 66 4.72 9.88 21.25
N TRP A 67 4.41 9.38 20.05
CA TRP A 67 3.25 8.56 19.77
C TRP A 67 3.44 7.08 20.11
N ILE A 68 4.69 6.65 20.34
CA ILE A 68 4.96 5.24 20.68
C ILE A 68 4.63 5.00 22.15
N ASP A 69 3.59 4.22 22.36
CA ASP A 69 3.09 3.78 23.67
C ASP A 69 2.96 2.24 23.71
N ASP A 70 2.54 1.71 24.86
CA ASP A 70 2.41 0.26 25.07
C ASP A 70 1.37 -0.39 24.14
N GLU A 71 0.31 0.34 23.73
CA GLU A 71 -0.68 -0.13 22.77
C GLU A 71 -0.01 -0.30 21.40
N MET A 72 0.69 0.72 20.92
CA MET A 72 1.38 0.68 19.64
C MET A 72 2.47 -0.41 19.61
N GLU A 73 3.19 -0.58 20.72
CA GLU A 73 4.16 -1.68 20.84
C GLU A 73 3.47 -3.04 20.64
N THR A 74 2.40 -3.30 21.36
CA THR A 74 1.69 -4.58 21.28
C THR A 74 1.12 -4.82 19.87
N LEU A 75 0.41 -3.84 19.32
CA LEU A 75 -0.25 -4.00 18.04
C LEU A 75 0.73 -4.12 16.86
N THR A 76 1.90 -3.51 16.95
CA THR A 76 2.96 -3.69 15.96
C THR A 76 3.70 -5.02 16.12
N ASP A 77 3.77 -5.58 17.34
CA ASP A 77 4.25 -6.97 17.56
C ASP A 77 3.28 -7.98 16.92
N ASP A 78 1.98 -7.78 17.08
CA ASP A 78 0.95 -8.64 16.47
C ASP A 78 1.02 -8.58 14.93
N TYR A 79 1.22 -7.39 14.35
CA TYR A 79 1.46 -7.23 12.90
C TYR A 79 2.69 -8.03 12.45
N VAL A 80 3.80 -7.90 13.16
CA VAL A 80 5.03 -8.63 12.83
C VAL A 80 4.83 -10.15 12.91
N ALA A 81 4.12 -10.63 13.94
CA ALA A 81 3.78 -12.05 14.07
C ALA A 81 2.94 -12.55 12.89
N TYR A 82 1.93 -11.77 12.48
CA TYR A 82 1.11 -12.06 11.31
C TYR A 82 1.94 -12.17 10.02
N VAL A 83 2.80 -11.19 9.76
CA VAL A 83 3.68 -11.20 8.58
C VAL A 83 4.65 -12.39 8.61
N GLN A 84 5.21 -12.73 9.78
CA GLN A 84 6.10 -13.90 9.92
C GLN A 84 5.37 -15.23 9.65
N GLU A 85 4.11 -15.34 10.03
CA GLU A 85 3.27 -16.50 9.69
C GLU A 85 3.11 -16.61 8.18
N HIS A 86 2.76 -15.52 7.49
CA HIS A 86 2.63 -15.50 6.03
C HIS A 86 3.95 -15.82 5.29
N ILE A 87 5.09 -15.33 5.81
CA ILE A 87 6.41 -15.71 5.30
C ILE A 87 6.66 -17.22 5.48
N SER A 88 6.24 -17.79 6.60
CA SER A 88 6.42 -19.22 6.87
C SER A 88 5.56 -20.07 5.93
N LEU A 89 4.30 -19.69 5.71
CA LEU A 89 3.42 -20.33 4.73
C LEU A 89 3.97 -20.22 3.30
N ALA A 90 4.49 -19.05 2.93
CA ALA A 90 5.12 -18.84 1.64
C ALA A 90 6.34 -19.75 1.43
N ARG A 91 7.14 -20.00 2.47
CA ARG A 91 8.27 -20.93 2.42
C ARG A 91 7.87 -22.37 2.20
N GLU A 92 6.71 -22.79 2.66
CA GLU A 92 6.18 -24.14 2.39
C GLU A 92 5.87 -24.33 0.90
N THR A 93 5.55 -23.24 0.20
CA THR A 93 5.16 -23.26 -1.21
C THR A 93 6.36 -23.14 -2.15
N CYS A 94 7.24 -22.17 -1.95
CA CYS A 94 8.35 -21.86 -2.88
C CYS A 94 9.75 -22.05 -2.28
N GLY A 95 9.87 -22.40 -0.99
CA GLY A 95 11.15 -22.62 -0.30
C GLY A 95 11.86 -21.33 0.14
N ASP A 96 12.09 -20.37 -0.75
CA ASP A 96 12.79 -19.10 -0.45
C ASP A 96 12.04 -17.88 -1.03
N PRO A 97 10.97 -17.43 -0.35
CA PRO A 97 10.22 -16.25 -0.78
C PRO A 97 11.04 -14.97 -0.65
N GLN A 98 10.92 -14.07 -1.60
CA GLN A 98 11.42 -12.72 -1.45
C GLN A 98 10.50 -11.93 -0.52
N VAL A 99 11.09 -11.27 0.49
CA VAL A 99 10.36 -10.40 1.42
C VAL A 99 10.94 -9.01 1.37
N LEU A 100 10.12 -8.05 0.98
CA LEU A 100 10.48 -6.65 0.82
C LEU A 100 9.67 -5.83 1.83
N ILE A 101 10.36 -4.94 2.56
CA ILE A 101 9.77 -4.13 3.64
C ILE A 101 9.93 -2.66 3.25
N GLU A 102 8.87 -1.88 3.35
CA GLU A 102 8.84 -0.46 2.93
C GLU A 102 9.40 -0.33 1.51
N GLN A 103 8.83 -1.14 0.62
CA GLN A 103 9.29 -1.21 -0.76
C GLN A 103 8.65 -0.12 -1.60
N ARG A 104 9.49 0.71 -2.22
CA ARG A 104 9.02 1.62 -3.27
C ARG A 104 8.55 0.81 -4.48
N LEU A 105 7.32 1.05 -4.87
CA LEU A 105 6.62 0.38 -5.95
C LEU A 105 6.27 1.42 -7.02
N ASP A 106 6.83 1.25 -8.21
CA ASP A 106 6.64 2.13 -9.36
C ASP A 106 5.55 1.57 -10.26
N PHE A 107 4.43 2.25 -10.34
CA PHE A 107 3.33 1.93 -11.24
C PHE A 107 3.12 3.03 -12.30
N SER A 108 4.20 3.77 -12.64
CA SER A 108 4.16 4.86 -13.63
C SER A 108 3.85 4.38 -15.06
N HIS A 109 3.96 3.10 -15.32
CA HIS A 109 3.55 2.49 -16.59
C HIS A 109 2.02 2.51 -16.80
N VAL A 110 1.25 2.70 -15.72
CA VAL A 110 -0.22 2.80 -15.74
C VAL A 110 -0.69 4.20 -15.31
N VAL A 111 -0.03 4.78 -14.31
CA VAL A 111 -0.40 6.07 -13.70
C VAL A 111 0.73 7.08 -13.91
N PRO A 112 0.54 8.17 -14.65
CA PRO A 112 1.61 9.13 -14.93
C PRO A 112 2.34 9.60 -13.66
N GLY A 113 3.63 9.27 -13.53
CA GLY A 113 4.45 9.57 -12.37
C GLY A 113 4.02 8.87 -11.07
N GLY A 114 3.22 7.82 -11.18
CA GLY A 114 2.67 7.09 -10.04
C GLY A 114 3.69 6.19 -9.35
N PHE A 115 3.78 6.32 -8.05
CA PHE A 115 4.55 5.43 -7.18
C PHE A 115 3.97 5.46 -5.76
N GLY A 116 4.37 4.49 -4.96
CA GLY A 116 4.05 4.45 -3.54
C GLY A 116 5.00 3.52 -2.80
N THR A 117 4.78 3.36 -1.50
CA THR A 117 5.56 2.45 -0.66
C THR A 117 4.63 1.42 -0.06
N GLY A 118 4.91 0.15 -0.31
CA GLY A 118 4.18 -0.96 0.31
C GLY A 118 4.88 -1.42 1.58
N ASP A 119 4.14 -1.57 2.68
CA ASP A 119 4.69 -1.92 3.99
C ASP A 119 5.38 -3.28 3.98
N CYS A 120 4.72 -4.29 3.42
CA CYS A 120 5.31 -5.61 3.22
C CYS A 120 4.85 -6.24 1.91
N VAL A 121 5.82 -6.72 1.11
CA VAL A 121 5.60 -7.47 -0.12
C VAL A 121 6.27 -8.82 0.02
N ILE A 122 5.53 -9.91 -0.22
CA ILE A 122 6.04 -11.28 -0.20
C ILE A 122 5.84 -11.86 -1.59
N ILE A 123 6.94 -12.23 -2.26
CA ILE A 123 6.93 -12.85 -3.58
C ILE A 123 7.23 -14.33 -3.40
N ALA A 124 6.23 -15.16 -3.66
CA ALA A 124 6.29 -16.61 -3.52
C ALA A 124 5.42 -17.26 -4.61
N GLU A 125 6.05 -17.68 -5.70
CA GLU A 125 5.33 -18.29 -6.82
C GLU A 125 4.31 -19.35 -6.36
N PRO A 126 3.11 -19.36 -6.90
CA PRO A 126 2.59 -18.47 -7.96
C PRO A 126 1.88 -17.21 -7.41
N THR A 127 2.12 -16.81 -6.17
CA THR A 127 1.38 -15.73 -5.48
C THR A 127 2.28 -14.58 -5.05
N LEU A 128 1.87 -13.36 -5.40
CA LEU A 128 2.39 -12.11 -4.84
C LEU A 128 1.47 -11.67 -3.70
N GLN A 129 2.00 -11.39 -2.51
CA GLN A 129 1.22 -10.88 -1.37
C GLN A 129 1.63 -9.45 -1.04
N ILE A 130 0.65 -8.57 -0.85
CA ILE A 130 0.81 -7.21 -0.34
C ILE A 130 0.09 -7.15 1.01
N ILE A 131 0.81 -6.81 2.08
CA ILE A 131 0.24 -6.67 3.43
C ILE A 131 0.46 -5.23 3.88
N ASP A 132 -0.62 -4.50 4.09
CA ASP A 132 -0.64 -3.08 4.40
C ASP A 132 -1.20 -2.86 5.82
N LEU A 133 -0.44 -2.15 6.65
CA LEU A 133 -0.81 -1.81 8.02
C LEU A 133 -1.67 -0.55 8.03
N LYS A 134 -2.84 -0.61 8.62
CA LYS A 134 -3.70 0.54 8.85
C LYS A 134 -3.87 0.77 10.35
N TYR A 135 -3.10 1.70 10.92
CA TYR A 135 -3.12 1.94 12.37
C TYR A 135 -4.32 2.78 12.84
N GLY A 136 -4.99 3.49 11.93
CA GLY A 136 -6.12 4.34 12.25
C GLY A 136 -7.35 3.60 12.78
N GLN A 137 -8.12 4.25 13.65
CA GLN A 137 -9.39 3.73 14.19
C GLN A 137 -10.63 4.25 13.43
N GLY A 138 -10.48 5.27 12.57
CA GLY A 138 -11.59 6.01 12.00
C GLY A 138 -12.51 5.16 11.12
N VAL A 139 -12.02 4.75 9.96
CA VAL A 139 -12.80 4.03 8.95
C VAL A 139 -12.33 2.58 8.87
N LEU A 140 -13.29 1.65 8.75
CA LEU A 140 -12.96 0.28 8.39
C LEU A 140 -12.48 0.26 6.93
N VAL A 141 -11.33 -0.34 6.68
CA VAL A 141 -10.76 -0.47 5.35
C VAL A 141 -10.91 -1.91 4.89
N GLU A 142 -11.46 -2.09 3.71
CA GLU A 142 -11.63 -3.39 3.08
C GLU A 142 -10.51 -3.65 2.07
N ALA A 143 -10.12 -4.91 1.92
CA ALA A 143 -9.12 -5.35 0.96
C ALA A 143 -9.74 -5.55 -0.44
N GLU A 144 -11.02 -5.95 -0.50
CA GLU A 144 -11.68 -6.21 -1.77
C GLU A 144 -11.68 -4.98 -2.67
N ARG A 145 -11.10 -5.14 -3.87
CA ARG A 145 -10.97 -4.07 -4.88
C ARG A 145 -10.36 -2.78 -4.33
N ASN A 146 -9.50 -2.86 -3.31
CA ASN A 146 -8.83 -1.71 -2.75
C ASN A 146 -7.83 -1.14 -3.77
N PRO A 147 -8.06 0.08 -4.30
CA PRO A 147 -7.24 0.60 -5.39
C PRO A 147 -5.80 0.91 -4.96
N GLN A 148 -5.56 1.25 -3.69
CA GLN A 148 -4.21 1.45 -3.17
C GLN A 148 -3.39 0.17 -3.29
N LEU A 149 -3.95 -0.94 -2.79
CA LEU A 149 -3.26 -2.23 -2.78
C LEU A 149 -3.11 -2.81 -4.19
N MET A 150 -4.12 -2.60 -5.04
CA MET A 150 -4.07 -3.01 -6.44
C MET A 150 -2.97 -2.27 -7.21
N LEU A 151 -2.78 -0.97 -6.97
CA LEU A 151 -1.68 -0.19 -7.56
C LEU A 151 -0.32 -0.64 -7.03
N TYR A 152 -0.21 -0.97 -5.74
CA TYR A 152 1.01 -1.56 -5.20
C TYR A 152 1.34 -2.89 -5.87
N ALA A 153 0.33 -3.74 -6.08
CA ALA A 153 0.51 -5.01 -6.78
C ALA A 153 0.99 -4.81 -8.23
N LEU A 154 0.41 -3.86 -8.96
CA LEU A 154 0.86 -3.51 -10.33
C LEU A 154 2.33 -3.03 -10.33
N GLY A 155 2.73 -2.20 -9.37
CA GLY A 155 4.11 -1.76 -9.22
C GLY A 155 5.08 -2.90 -8.89
N ALA A 156 4.64 -3.83 -8.05
CA ALA A 156 5.43 -5.02 -7.73
C ALA A 156 5.56 -5.97 -8.94
N LEU A 157 4.48 -6.23 -9.65
CA LEU A 157 4.49 -7.03 -10.88
C LEU A 157 5.36 -6.40 -11.97
N HIS A 158 5.29 -5.07 -12.14
CA HIS A 158 6.14 -4.36 -13.09
C HIS A 158 7.64 -4.50 -12.76
N THR A 159 7.98 -4.55 -11.48
CA THR A 159 9.38 -4.62 -11.05
C THR A 159 9.91 -6.05 -11.03
N PHE A 160 9.08 -7.02 -10.68
CA PHE A 160 9.50 -8.38 -10.36
C PHE A 160 8.85 -9.45 -11.25
N GLY A 161 7.78 -9.13 -12.00
CA GLY A 161 7.03 -10.11 -12.79
C GLY A 161 7.83 -10.84 -13.85
N ASP A 162 8.89 -10.22 -14.40
CA ASP A 162 9.79 -10.89 -15.34
C ASP A 162 10.74 -11.92 -14.67
N LEU A 163 10.83 -11.89 -13.33
CA LEU A 163 11.72 -12.77 -12.55
C LEU A 163 10.99 -13.94 -11.90
N TYR A 164 9.67 -13.83 -11.75
CA TYR A 164 8.82 -14.77 -11.03
C TYR A 164 7.55 -15.07 -11.82
N ASP A 165 7.13 -16.34 -11.81
CA ASP A 165 5.89 -16.78 -12.47
C ASP A 165 4.68 -16.54 -11.54
N ILE A 166 4.20 -15.31 -11.52
CA ILE A 166 3.10 -14.87 -10.65
C ILE A 166 1.77 -14.96 -11.41
N GLU A 167 0.87 -15.77 -10.90
CA GLU A 167 -0.50 -15.96 -11.44
C GLU A 167 -1.56 -15.19 -10.63
N ARG A 168 -1.33 -14.98 -9.33
CA ARG A 168 -2.28 -14.39 -8.39
C ARG A 168 -1.64 -13.34 -7.51
N VAL A 169 -2.46 -12.39 -7.11
CA VAL A 169 -2.13 -11.38 -6.12
C VAL A 169 -3.08 -11.52 -4.94
N ALA A 170 -2.54 -11.62 -3.73
CA ALA A 170 -3.28 -11.54 -2.48
C ALA A 170 -2.98 -10.20 -1.81
N VAL A 171 -3.99 -9.40 -1.53
CA VAL A 171 -3.84 -8.11 -0.85
C VAL A 171 -4.52 -8.16 0.50
N THR A 172 -3.83 -7.71 1.54
CA THR A 172 -4.31 -7.75 2.92
C THR A 172 -4.26 -6.36 3.55
N ILE A 173 -5.37 -5.96 4.15
CA ILE A 173 -5.45 -4.87 5.12
C ILE A 173 -5.30 -5.45 6.52
N TYR A 174 -4.27 -5.02 7.23
CA TYR A 174 -4.08 -5.33 8.64
C TYR A 174 -4.37 -4.11 9.50
N GLN A 175 -5.54 -4.07 10.15
CA GLN A 175 -6.02 -2.93 10.92
C GLN A 175 -6.24 -3.33 12.39
N PRO A 176 -5.17 -3.42 13.20
CA PRO A 176 -5.21 -4.06 14.52
C PRO A 176 -6.10 -3.34 15.53
N ARG A 177 -6.13 -2.00 15.53
CA ARG A 177 -6.97 -1.21 16.45
C ARG A 177 -8.48 -1.41 16.22
N ARG A 178 -8.86 -2.04 15.13
CA ARG A 178 -10.24 -2.42 14.80
C ARG A 178 -10.48 -3.92 14.85
N GLY A 179 -9.43 -4.71 15.15
CA GLY A 179 -9.49 -6.16 15.08
C GLY A 179 -9.83 -6.67 13.66
N ASN A 180 -9.43 -5.89 12.64
CA ASN A 180 -9.73 -6.19 11.25
C ASN A 180 -8.48 -6.72 10.54
N VAL A 181 -8.60 -7.93 10.01
CA VAL A 181 -7.64 -8.51 9.06
C VAL A 181 -8.46 -9.01 7.89
N ASP A 182 -8.35 -8.32 6.77
CA ASP A 182 -9.13 -8.59 5.58
C ASP A 182 -8.21 -8.87 4.40
N THR A 183 -8.43 -9.99 3.72
CA THR A 183 -7.62 -10.43 2.59
C THR A 183 -8.50 -10.71 1.38
N TRP A 184 -8.07 -10.23 0.22
CA TRP A 184 -8.73 -10.46 -1.05
C TRP A 184 -7.71 -10.91 -2.10
N GLU A 185 -8.14 -11.81 -2.98
CA GLU A 185 -7.31 -12.34 -4.05
C GLU A 185 -7.87 -11.94 -5.43
N ILE A 186 -6.95 -11.68 -6.36
CA ILE A 186 -7.25 -11.37 -7.76
C ILE A 186 -6.21 -12.04 -8.65
N SER A 187 -6.62 -12.50 -9.83
CA SER A 187 -5.67 -12.98 -10.83
C SER A 187 -4.88 -11.80 -11.44
N VAL A 188 -3.63 -12.07 -11.87
CA VAL A 188 -2.82 -11.05 -12.57
C VAL A 188 -3.55 -10.54 -13.80
N THR A 189 -4.19 -11.42 -14.57
CA THR A 189 -4.95 -11.04 -15.78
C THR A 189 -6.10 -10.07 -15.47
N GLU A 190 -6.86 -10.30 -14.39
CA GLU A 190 -7.96 -9.40 -13.98
C GLU A 190 -7.42 -8.06 -13.47
N LEU A 191 -6.30 -8.09 -12.74
CA LEU A 191 -5.64 -6.88 -12.25
C LEU A 191 -5.12 -6.01 -13.40
N GLU A 192 -4.46 -6.61 -14.38
CA GLU A 192 -3.99 -5.92 -15.60
C GLU A 192 -5.16 -5.38 -16.43
N HIS A 193 -6.24 -6.15 -16.55
CA HIS A 193 -7.44 -5.68 -17.23
C HIS A 193 -8.04 -4.43 -16.56
N TRP A 194 -8.13 -4.44 -15.21
CA TRP A 194 -8.55 -3.26 -14.45
C TRP A 194 -7.62 -2.07 -14.67
N ALA A 195 -6.31 -2.30 -14.69
CA ALA A 195 -5.32 -1.27 -14.93
C ALA A 195 -5.52 -0.58 -16.29
N GLU A 196 -5.68 -1.35 -17.35
CA GLU A 196 -5.85 -0.82 -18.72
C GLU A 196 -7.25 -0.22 -18.96
N ALA A 197 -8.32 -0.88 -18.46
CA ALA A 197 -9.69 -0.46 -18.75
C ALA A 197 -10.17 0.71 -17.89
N GLU A 198 -9.71 0.80 -16.64
CA GLU A 198 -10.21 1.78 -15.69
C GLU A 198 -9.15 2.77 -15.20
N VAL A 199 -7.98 2.27 -14.76
CA VAL A 199 -6.98 3.12 -14.10
C VAL A 199 -6.35 4.09 -15.10
N LYS A 200 -5.83 3.57 -16.17
CA LYS A 200 -5.05 4.33 -17.15
C LYS A 200 -5.81 5.53 -17.73
N PRO A 201 -7.04 5.36 -18.26
CA PRO A 201 -7.79 6.50 -18.77
C PRO A 201 -8.16 7.54 -17.71
N LYS A 202 -8.48 7.10 -16.48
CA LYS A 202 -8.77 7.99 -15.36
C LYS A 202 -7.52 8.71 -14.86
N ALA A 203 -6.39 8.01 -14.80
CA ALA A 203 -5.12 8.59 -14.38
C ALA A 203 -4.61 9.66 -15.37
N GLU A 204 -4.81 9.48 -16.68
CA GLU A 204 -4.51 10.48 -17.70
C GLU A 204 -5.33 11.76 -17.47
N LEU A 205 -6.65 11.63 -17.26
CA LEU A 205 -7.52 12.76 -16.92
C LEU A 205 -7.10 13.43 -15.62
N ALA A 206 -6.83 12.64 -14.57
CA ALA A 206 -6.43 13.15 -13.27
C ALA A 206 -5.08 13.89 -13.34
N ALA A 207 -4.11 13.36 -14.07
CA ALA A 207 -2.83 14.02 -14.30
C ALA A 207 -2.97 15.35 -15.06
N ALA A 208 -3.93 15.45 -15.98
CA ALA A 208 -4.25 16.69 -16.70
C ALA A 208 -5.10 17.67 -15.85
N GLY A 209 -5.75 17.20 -14.79
CA GLY A 209 -6.75 17.97 -14.01
C GLY A 209 -8.08 18.10 -14.74
N GLU A 210 -8.37 17.15 -15.62
CA GLU A 210 -9.57 17.11 -16.47
C GLU A 210 -10.61 16.13 -15.92
N GLY A 211 -11.83 16.23 -16.47
CA GLY A 211 -12.96 15.40 -16.09
C GLY A 211 -14.00 16.16 -15.28
N GLU A 212 -14.97 15.43 -14.75
CA GLU A 212 -16.07 16.02 -13.97
C GLU A 212 -15.82 15.85 -12.46
N PHE A 213 -16.21 16.87 -11.69
CA PHE A 213 -16.23 16.77 -10.23
C PHE A 213 -17.36 15.85 -9.79
N CYS A 214 -17.01 14.76 -9.15
CA CYS A 214 -17.95 13.78 -8.64
C CYS A 214 -17.87 13.73 -7.10
N PRO A 215 -18.74 14.45 -6.38
CA PRO A 215 -18.74 14.39 -4.92
C PRO A 215 -19.23 13.02 -4.41
N GLY A 216 -18.57 12.50 -3.39
CA GLY A 216 -18.90 11.19 -2.79
C GLY A 216 -18.19 10.95 -1.47
N SER A 217 -18.26 9.70 -0.98
CA SER A 217 -17.59 9.29 0.26
C SER A 217 -16.04 9.42 0.18
N TRP A 218 -15.51 9.52 -1.00
CA TRP A 218 -14.09 9.74 -1.27
C TRP A 218 -13.61 11.19 -1.07
N CYS A 219 -14.51 12.13 -0.81
CA CYS A 219 -14.17 13.54 -0.55
C CYS A 219 -13.80 13.83 0.92
N GLN A 220 -13.61 12.82 1.75
CA GLN A 220 -13.30 12.96 3.19
C GLN A 220 -11.82 12.92 3.47
#